data_32f21d0da71ae3f9ce2ee0b459c93b96
#
_entry.id   32f21d0da71ae3f9ce2ee0b459c93b96
#
_cell.length_a   1.000
_cell.length_b   1.000
_cell.length_c   1.000
_cell.angle_alpha   90.00
_cell.angle_beta   90.00
_cell.angle_gamma   90.00
#
_symmetry.space_group_name_H-M   'P 1'
#
loop_
_entity.id
_entity.type
_entity.pdbx_description
1 polymer ?
#
loop_
_entity_poly.entity_id
_entity_poly.type
_entity_poly.pdbx_seq_one_letter_code
_entity_poly.pdbx_strand_id
1 'polypeptide(L)'
;MKTPNYFLISVSNRKNLELCMKYALAVFTNSINGLWTYLDIEEGDYISFLYGARVRNLYKVIKKVAYKDAENLPPWPPVTFRMSGNTYYFPFRLYLKQERTLDEPMIRPEFAYVAENLLLRGGYRKTHFQADTITLYNVSTMGSVFTGKCESLDLNGDTFTPKIVFRRDKQKIPEKFYFCELILQSLLRKKFNEKIDEILNYFNLNNKPQDFEILGEKALPEGFVDIFIKLRNPQTNNIYLLTEVKTGKTSTKDFQQLQNYICEFGNECKGGILIAKDFPRRINIPDNIVAMKYSFENIDRESEYAFEELFNMLNLEVMQNDGN
;
A
#
# COMPACT_ATOMS: atom_id res chain seq x y z
N MET A 1 -8.56 -17.33 -8.90
CA MET A 1 -9.15 -16.09 -8.35
C MET A 1 -8.06 -15.36 -7.59
N LYS A 2 -7.93 -14.04 -7.77
CA LYS A 2 -6.99 -13.22 -6.98
C LYS A 2 -7.41 -13.27 -5.52
N THR A 3 -6.46 -13.54 -4.62
CA THR A 3 -6.72 -13.46 -3.17
C THR A 3 -6.92 -11.99 -2.80
N PRO A 4 -8.01 -11.64 -2.10
CA PRO A 4 -8.24 -10.25 -1.70
C PRO A 4 -7.22 -9.81 -0.64
N ASN A 5 -6.83 -8.55 -0.70
CA ASN A 5 -6.03 -7.92 0.35
C ASN A 5 -6.95 -7.39 1.47
N TYR A 6 -6.35 -7.10 2.62
CA TYR A 6 -7.03 -6.45 3.73
C TYR A 6 -6.30 -5.19 4.18
N PHE A 7 -7.04 -4.11 4.34
CA PHE A 7 -6.47 -2.82 4.72
C PHE A 7 -7.19 -2.21 5.92
N LEU A 8 -6.45 -1.56 6.79
CA LEU A 8 -6.98 -0.67 7.81
C LEU A 8 -6.89 0.77 7.34
N ILE A 9 -8.03 1.45 7.27
CA ILE A 9 -8.13 2.84 6.84
C ILE A 9 -8.14 3.75 8.07
N SER A 10 -7.12 4.57 8.20
CA SER A 10 -6.97 5.50 9.31
C SER A 10 -7.94 6.68 9.17
N VAL A 11 -8.75 6.93 10.20
CA VAL A 11 -9.70 8.05 10.25
C VAL A 11 -9.30 9.02 11.36
N SER A 12 -9.16 10.29 11.04
CA SER A 12 -8.58 11.30 11.94
C SER A 12 -9.53 11.82 13.01
N ASN A 13 -10.85 11.73 12.80
CA ASN A 13 -11.83 12.22 13.77
C ASN A 13 -13.12 11.40 13.78
N ARG A 14 -13.84 11.50 14.89
CA ARG A 14 -15.06 10.72 15.14
C ARG A 14 -16.17 11.03 14.14
N LYS A 15 -16.37 12.30 13.79
CA LYS A 15 -17.42 12.71 12.84
C LYS A 15 -17.21 12.07 11.47
N ASN A 16 -15.96 12.07 10.97
CA ASN A 16 -15.63 11.43 9.70
C ASN A 16 -15.84 9.92 9.77
N LEU A 17 -15.48 9.27 10.90
CA LEU A 17 -15.76 7.86 11.10
C LEU A 17 -17.26 7.56 11.03
N GLU A 18 -18.08 8.32 11.72
CA GLU A 18 -19.54 8.17 11.72
C GLU A 18 -20.12 8.31 10.29
N LEU A 19 -19.62 9.27 9.51
CA LEU A 19 -20.01 9.43 8.11
C LEU A 19 -19.57 8.25 7.23
N CYS A 20 -18.33 7.78 7.40
CA CYS A 20 -17.83 6.62 6.66
C CYS A 20 -18.66 5.35 6.95
N MET A 21 -19.00 5.13 8.21
CA MET A 21 -19.81 3.98 8.62
C MET A 21 -21.25 4.10 8.15
N LYS A 22 -21.86 5.30 8.29
CA LYS A 22 -23.24 5.58 7.90
C LYS A 22 -23.49 5.31 6.42
N TYR A 23 -22.60 5.77 5.56
CA TYR A 23 -22.74 5.68 4.11
C TYR A 23 -21.96 4.51 3.48
N ALA A 24 -21.28 3.70 4.29
CA ALA A 24 -20.35 2.69 3.80
C ALA A 24 -19.41 3.24 2.70
N LEU A 25 -18.73 4.33 3.00
CA LEU A 25 -17.78 5.01 2.11
C LEU A 25 -16.45 5.25 2.81
N ALA A 26 -15.35 4.91 2.15
CA ALA A 26 -14.04 5.40 2.53
C ALA A 26 -13.61 6.52 1.59
N VAL A 27 -13.05 7.58 2.15
CA VAL A 27 -12.68 8.79 1.41
C VAL A 27 -11.25 9.19 1.69
N PHE A 28 -10.55 9.67 0.66
CA PHE A 28 -9.14 10.03 0.77
C PHE A 28 -8.91 11.42 0.20
N THR A 29 -7.94 12.09 0.82
CA THR A 29 -7.60 13.49 0.49
C THR A 29 -6.98 13.63 -0.89
N ASN A 30 -7.03 14.84 -1.44
CA ASN A 30 -6.36 15.30 -2.66
C ASN A 30 -4.82 15.38 -2.49
N SER A 31 -4.23 14.49 -1.73
CA SER A 31 -2.80 14.41 -1.47
C SER A 31 -2.19 13.17 -2.10
N ILE A 32 -0.86 13.12 -2.17
CA ILE A 32 -0.15 11.91 -2.63
C ILE A 32 -0.48 10.67 -1.79
N ASN A 33 -0.66 10.82 -0.49
CA ASN A 33 -1.07 9.71 0.38
C ASN A 33 -2.51 9.24 0.08
N GLY A 34 -3.42 10.18 -0.24
CA GLY A 34 -4.78 9.84 -0.66
C GLY A 34 -4.80 9.12 -2.01
N LEU A 35 -4.02 9.60 -2.98
CA LEU A 35 -3.83 8.90 -4.25
C LEU A 35 -3.24 7.50 -4.03
N TRP A 36 -2.16 7.40 -3.24
CA TRP A 36 -1.51 6.12 -2.95
C TRP A 36 -2.49 5.09 -2.38
N THR A 37 -3.29 5.47 -1.39
CA THR A 37 -4.32 4.60 -0.84
C THR A 37 -5.34 4.18 -1.91
N TYR A 38 -5.77 5.12 -2.75
CA TYR A 38 -6.71 4.85 -3.84
C TYR A 38 -6.13 3.90 -4.91
N LEU A 39 -4.82 3.98 -5.19
CA LEU A 39 -4.14 3.08 -6.13
C LEU A 39 -3.92 1.69 -5.55
N ASP A 40 -3.61 1.60 -4.26
CA ASP A 40 -3.28 0.36 -3.58
C ASP A 40 -4.47 -0.58 -3.38
N ILE A 41 -5.63 -0.01 -3.05
CA ILE A 41 -6.84 -0.78 -2.73
C ILE A 41 -7.62 -1.01 -4.02
N GLU A 42 -8.03 -2.25 -4.25
CA GLU A 42 -8.79 -2.66 -5.43
C GLU A 42 -10.22 -3.08 -5.10
N GLU A 43 -11.08 -3.10 -6.12
CA GLU A 43 -12.41 -3.69 -6.01
C GLU A 43 -12.27 -5.18 -5.67
N GLY A 44 -13.04 -5.63 -4.68
CA GLY A 44 -12.94 -6.97 -4.12
C GLY A 44 -12.06 -7.10 -2.87
N ASP A 45 -11.19 -6.13 -2.59
CA ASP A 45 -10.41 -6.08 -1.35
C ASP A 45 -11.32 -5.80 -0.13
N TYR A 46 -10.79 -6.09 1.05
CA TYR A 46 -11.47 -5.82 2.31
C TYR A 46 -10.82 -4.65 3.04
N ILE A 47 -11.64 -3.91 3.76
CA ILE A 47 -11.17 -2.83 4.63
C ILE A 47 -11.88 -2.84 5.98
N SER A 48 -11.21 -2.27 6.99
CA SER A 48 -11.84 -1.83 8.24
C SER A 48 -11.38 -0.41 8.55
N PHE A 49 -12.25 0.36 9.25
CA PHE A 49 -11.84 1.68 9.71
C PHE A 49 -11.04 1.58 11.00
N LEU A 50 -9.95 2.33 11.07
CA LEU A 50 -9.08 2.44 12.25
C LEU A 50 -9.24 3.85 12.85
N TYR A 51 -9.68 3.92 14.10
CA TYR A 51 -9.80 5.16 14.85
C TYR A 51 -9.30 4.99 16.27
N GLY A 52 -8.27 5.75 16.65
CA GLY A 52 -7.70 5.70 17.99
C GLY A 52 -7.28 4.28 18.42
N ALA A 53 -6.52 3.57 17.61
CA ALA A 53 -6.11 2.17 17.79
C ALA A 53 -7.27 1.16 17.87
N ARG A 54 -8.46 1.52 17.41
CA ARG A 54 -9.65 0.65 17.39
C ARG A 54 -10.10 0.38 15.98
N VAL A 55 -10.22 -0.91 15.64
CA VAL A 55 -10.71 -1.38 14.34
C VAL A 55 -12.23 -1.40 14.34
N ARG A 56 -12.89 -0.91 13.30
CA ARG A 56 -14.35 -0.80 13.16
C ARG A 56 -14.82 -1.55 11.94
N ASN A 57 -15.70 -2.51 12.15
CA ASN A 57 -16.42 -3.27 11.12
C ASN A 57 -15.52 -3.85 10.01
N LEU A 58 -16.06 -4.76 9.27
CA LEU A 58 -15.41 -5.29 8.06
C LEU A 58 -16.27 -4.95 6.85
N TYR A 59 -15.64 -4.40 5.83
CA TYR A 59 -16.27 -4.01 4.58
C TYR A 59 -15.55 -4.63 3.40
N LYS A 60 -16.30 -4.88 2.32
CA LYS A 60 -15.77 -5.23 1.01
C LYS A 60 -15.83 -4.02 0.09
N VAL A 61 -14.78 -3.73 -0.65
CA VAL A 61 -14.75 -2.67 -1.66
C VAL A 61 -15.51 -3.14 -2.89
N ILE A 62 -16.55 -2.40 -3.28
CA ILE A 62 -17.43 -2.73 -4.42
C ILE A 62 -17.21 -1.82 -5.63
N LYS A 63 -16.70 -0.61 -5.42
CA LYS A 63 -16.45 0.35 -6.50
C LYS A 63 -15.45 1.42 -6.05
N LYS A 64 -14.62 1.89 -7.00
CA LYS A 64 -13.67 3.00 -6.81
C LYS A 64 -14.05 4.15 -7.73
N VAL A 65 -14.05 5.38 -7.22
CA VAL A 65 -14.37 6.57 -8.02
C VAL A 65 -13.50 7.74 -7.59
N ALA A 66 -12.96 8.48 -8.54
CA ALA A 66 -12.34 9.78 -8.29
C ALA A 66 -13.24 10.88 -8.90
N TYR A 67 -13.64 11.86 -8.07
CA TYR A 67 -14.52 12.96 -8.45
C TYR A 67 -13.74 14.24 -8.68
N LYS A 68 -14.08 14.98 -9.76
CA LYS A 68 -13.72 16.39 -9.91
C LYS A 68 -14.48 17.19 -8.84
N ASP A 69 -14.25 18.45 -8.71
CA ASP A 69 -14.99 19.39 -7.86
C ASP A 69 -15.39 18.84 -6.46
N ALA A 70 -14.56 17.93 -5.93
CA ALA A 70 -14.83 17.23 -4.67
C ALA A 70 -14.85 18.15 -3.44
N GLU A 71 -14.47 19.41 -3.58
CA GLU A 71 -14.59 20.45 -2.55
C GLU A 71 -16.04 20.67 -2.13
N ASN A 72 -16.96 20.53 -3.09
CA ASN A 72 -18.39 20.76 -2.91
C ASN A 72 -19.21 19.48 -2.75
N LEU A 73 -18.56 18.31 -2.83
CA LEU A 73 -19.27 17.03 -2.73
C LEU A 73 -19.51 16.62 -1.28
N PRO A 74 -20.79 16.36 -0.90
CA PRO A 74 -21.10 15.85 0.43
C PRO A 74 -20.51 14.46 0.66
N PRO A 75 -20.50 13.97 1.92
CA PRO A 75 -20.86 14.73 3.12
C PRO A 75 -19.64 15.32 3.87
N TRP A 76 -18.44 15.22 3.29
CA TRP A 76 -17.21 15.66 3.95
C TRP A 76 -16.82 17.06 3.51
N PRO A 77 -16.88 18.06 4.41
CA PRO A 77 -16.37 19.38 4.09
C PRO A 77 -14.85 19.37 3.96
N PRO A 78 -14.26 20.30 3.20
CA PRO A 78 -12.83 20.52 3.18
C PRO A 78 -12.27 20.73 4.58
N VAL A 79 -11.04 20.24 4.82
CA VAL A 79 -10.35 20.33 6.11
C VAL A 79 -9.07 21.14 5.94
N THR A 80 -8.97 22.26 6.65
CA THR A 80 -7.73 23.07 6.67
C THR A 80 -6.88 22.70 7.89
N PHE A 81 -5.65 22.32 7.65
CA PHE A 81 -4.69 22.02 8.71
C PHE A 81 -4.03 23.29 9.21
N ARG A 82 -4.23 23.62 10.49
CA ARG A 82 -3.75 24.88 11.11
C ARG A 82 -2.23 25.08 10.99
N MET A 83 -1.45 24.00 11.08
CA MET A 83 0.03 24.11 11.07
C MET A 83 0.60 24.35 9.67
N SER A 84 -0.01 23.81 8.62
CA SER A 84 0.48 23.96 7.24
C SER A 84 -0.29 24.97 6.42
N GLY A 85 -1.48 25.41 6.86
CA GLY A 85 -2.40 26.23 6.08
C GLY A 85 -3.04 25.50 4.89
N ASN A 86 -2.68 24.24 4.65
CA ASN A 86 -3.17 23.49 3.51
C ASN A 86 -4.63 23.04 3.73
N THR A 87 -5.47 23.24 2.71
CA THR A 87 -6.84 22.75 2.68
C THR A 87 -6.89 21.46 1.85
N TYR A 88 -7.47 20.43 2.47
CA TYR A 88 -7.69 19.13 1.85
C TYR A 88 -9.18 18.89 1.67
N TYR A 89 -9.53 18.28 0.54
CA TYR A 89 -10.85 17.76 0.22
C TYR A 89 -10.72 16.29 -0.25
N PHE A 90 -11.81 15.60 -0.52
CA PHE A 90 -11.84 14.15 -0.62
C PHE A 90 -12.30 13.64 -2.00
N PRO A 91 -11.46 13.74 -3.05
CA PRO A 91 -11.82 13.31 -4.39
C PRO A 91 -11.87 11.80 -4.56
N PHE A 92 -11.00 11.05 -3.85
CA PHE A 92 -10.87 9.62 -4.00
C PHE A 92 -11.81 8.90 -3.05
N ARG A 93 -12.67 8.03 -3.59
CA ARG A 93 -13.72 7.36 -2.82
C ARG A 93 -13.82 5.88 -3.15
N LEU A 94 -14.00 5.06 -2.11
CA LEU A 94 -14.31 3.65 -2.21
C LEU A 94 -15.72 3.45 -1.69
N TYR A 95 -16.60 2.90 -2.53
CA TYR A 95 -17.92 2.43 -2.14
C TYR A 95 -17.78 1.04 -1.54
N LEU A 96 -18.44 0.81 -0.43
CA LEU A 96 -18.25 -0.36 0.41
C LEU A 96 -19.54 -1.11 0.61
N LYS A 97 -19.42 -2.42 0.82
CA LYS A 97 -20.48 -3.26 1.37
C LYS A 97 -20.05 -3.72 2.75
N GLN A 98 -20.81 -3.42 3.78
CA GLN A 98 -20.52 -3.93 5.12
C GLN A 98 -20.79 -5.44 5.17
N GLU A 99 -19.81 -6.20 5.66
CA GLU A 99 -19.90 -7.66 5.79
C GLU A 99 -20.06 -8.06 7.26
N ARG A 100 -19.38 -7.35 8.18
CA ARG A 100 -19.47 -7.65 9.61
C ARG A 100 -19.55 -6.39 10.48
N THR A 101 -20.21 -6.52 11.60
CA THR A 101 -20.23 -5.52 12.70
C THR A 101 -19.32 -6.03 13.82
N LEU A 102 -18.38 -5.19 14.27
CA LEU A 102 -17.52 -5.46 15.40
C LEU A 102 -18.00 -4.65 16.61
N ASP A 103 -18.59 -5.31 17.59
CA ASP A 103 -19.20 -4.66 18.75
C ASP A 103 -18.14 -4.05 19.68
N GLU A 104 -16.99 -4.70 19.82
CA GLU A 104 -15.84 -4.21 20.60
C GLU A 104 -14.58 -4.11 19.73
N PRO A 105 -14.38 -2.96 19.12
CA PRO A 105 -13.27 -2.77 18.21
C PRO A 105 -12.00 -2.38 18.99
N MET A 106 -11.09 -3.32 19.17
CA MET A 106 -9.78 -3.09 19.79
C MET A 106 -8.67 -3.75 18.98
N ILE A 107 -7.47 -3.18 19.05
CA ILE A 107 -6.28 -3.89 18.59
C ILE A 107 -5.97 -4.93 19.67
N ARG A 108 -6.19 -6.19 19.31
CA ARG A 108 -5.94 -7.36 20.16
C ARG A 108 -4.73 -8.15 19.62
N PRO A 109 -4.32 -9.22 20.29
CA PRO A 109 -3.30 -10.14 19.76
C PRO A 109 -3.58 -10.63 18.34
N GLU A 110 -4.86 -10.74 17.94
CA GLU A 110 -5.28 -11.11 16.59
C GLU A 110 -4.85 -10.10 15.51
N PHE A 111 -4.54 -8.87 15.91
CA PHE A 111 -4.05 -7.80 15.04
C PHE A 111 -2.56 -7.50 15.29
N ALA A 112 -1.80 -8.45 15.82
CA ALA A 112 -0.42 -8.24 16.25
C ALA A 112 0.46 -7.58 15.17
N TYR A 113 0.35 -8.03 13.92
CA TYR A 113 1.08 -7.44 12.79
C TYR A 113 0.79 -5.95 12.61
N VAL A 114 -0.48 -5.54 12.71
CA VAL A 114 -0.90 -4.14 12.57
C VAL A 114 -0.58 -3.35 13.84
N ALA A 115 -0.80 -3.94 15.02
CA ALA A 115 -0.48 -3.29 16.30
C ALA A 115 1.00 -2.93 16.40
N GLU A 116 1.88 -3.84 16.00
CA GLU A 116 3.32 -3.60 15.93
C GLU A 116 3.66 -2.44 14.99
N ASN A 117 3.11 -2.43 13.77
CA ASN A 117 3.29 -1.33 12.82
C ASN A 117 2.82 0.02 13.39
N LEU A 118 1.71 0.04 14.11
CA LEU A 118 1.17 1.26 14.72
C LEU A 118 2.05 1.78 15.86
N LEU A 119 2.53 0.90 16.73
CA LEU A 119 3.40 1.25 17.85
C LEU A 119 4.71 1.88 17.37
N LEU A 120 5.34 1.28 16.37
CA LEU A 120 6.61 1.76 15.82
C LEU A 120 6.47 3.08 15.05
N ARG A 121 5.31 3.38 14.49
CA ARG A 121 5.10 4.58 13.66
C ARG A 121 4.54 5.78 14.39
N GLY A 122 4.14 5.65 15.65
CA GLY A 122 3.38 6.69 16.32
C GLY A 122 2.03 7.00 15.64
N GLY A 123 1.49 6.11 14.83
CA GLY A 123 0.11 6.00 14.39
C GLY A 123 -0.52 7.07 13.49
N TYR A 124 0.16 8.20 13.20
CA TYR A 124 -0.58 9.40 12.77
C TYR A 124 -0.35 9.88 11.34
N ARG A 125 0.52 9.25 10.56
CA ARG A 125 0.92 9.81 9.26
C ARG A 125 0.53 9.00 8.03
N LYS A 126 -0.11 7.85 8.19
CA LYS A 126 -0.52 7.02 7.05
C LYS A 126 -2.03 6.91 6.95
N THR A 127 -2.52 6.98 5.72
CA THR A 127 -3.94 6.86 5.40
C THR A 127 -4.42 5.42 5.48
N HIS A 128 -3.54 4.45 5.21
CA HIS A 128 -3.88 3.04 5.26
C HIS A 128 -2.70 2.18 5.71
N PHE A 129 -3.02 0.98 6.18
CA PHE A 129 -2.08 -0.08 6.51
C PHE A 129 -2.59 -1.37 5.86
N GLN A 130 -1.76 -2.07 5.13
CA GLN A 130 -2.09 -3.40 4.68
C GLN A 130 -1.87 -4.37 5.83
N ALA A 131 -2.91 -5.16 6.15
CA ALA A 131 -2.83 -6.26 7.09
C ALA A 131 -2.66 -7.59 6.34
N ASP A 132 -2.17 -8.60 7.05
CA ASP A 132 -1.93 -9.92 6.47
C ASP A 132 -3.21 -10.78 6.39
N THR A 133 -3.12 -11.89 5.69
CA THR A 133 -4.22 -12.83 5.49
C THR A 133 -4.73 -13.42 6.80
N ILE A 134 -3.85 -13.65 7.78
CA ILE A 134 -4.24 -14.16 9.10
C ILE A 134 -5.10 -13.12 9.82
N THR A 135 -4.73 -11.86 9.76
CA THR A 135 -5.53 -10.76 10.33
C THR A 135 -6.90 -10.68 9.66
N LEU A 136 -7.00 -10.81 8.33
CA LEU A 136 -8.30 -10.87 7.64
C LEU A 136 -9.14 -12.05 8.11
N TYR A 137 -8.54 -13.23 8.22
CA TYR A 137 -9.24 -14.41 8.72
C TYR A 137 -9.83 -14.18 10.12
N ASN A 138 -9.03 -13.67 11.03
CA ASN A 138 -9.46 -13.37 12.41
C ASN A 138 -10.61 -12.37 12.42
N VAL A 139 -10.50 -11.25 11.71
CA VAL A 139 -11.59 -10.25 11.62
C VAL A 139 -12.86 -10.83 11.01
N SER A 140 -12.73 -11.72 10.04
CA SER A 140 -13.87 -12.38 9.39
C SER A 140 -14.65 -13.30 10.30
N THR A 141 -14.06 -13.72 11.43
CA THR A 141 -14.72 -14.57 12.44
C THR A 141 -15.20 -13.79 13.66
N MET A 142 -14.85 -12.49 13.77
CA MET A 142 -15.23 -11.63 14.91
C MET A 142 -16.58 -10.96 14.69
N GLY A 143 -17.22 -10.54 15.79
CA GLY A 143 -18.49 -9.83 15.79
C GLY A 143 -19.63 -10.62 15.13
N SER A 144 -20.58 -9.92 14.54
CA SER A 144 -21.76 -10.49 13.88
C SER A 144 -21.79 -10.21 12.38
N VAL A 145 -22.41 -11.10 11.62
CA VAL A 145 -22.70 -10.85 10.19
C VAL A 145 -23.63 -9.66 10.07
N PHE A 146 -23.29 -8.71 9.22
CA PHE A 146 -24.14 -7.55 9.00
C PHE A 146 -25.32 -7.88 8.09
N THR A 147 -26.54 -7.73 8.60
CA THR A 147 -27.80 -8.01 7.87
C THR A 147 -28.58 -6.73 7.53
N GLY A 148 -28.10 -5.57 7.99
CA GLY A 148 -28.74 -4.27 7.78
C GLY A 148 -28.47 -3.68 6.41
N LYS A 149 -28.83 -2.41 6.25
CA LYS A 149 -28.49 -1.59 5.09
C LYS A 149 -27.78 -0.33 5.58
N CYS A 150 -26.69 0.04 4.92
CA CYS A 150 -26.12 1.37 5.05
C CYS A 150 -26.95 2.37 4.23
N GLU A 151 -26.93 3.64 4.60
CA GLU A 151 -27.59 4.68 3.80
C GLU A 151 -26.87 4.82 2.45
N SER A 152 -27.64 4.94 1.38
CA SER A 152 -27.09 5.24 0.06
C SER A 152 -26.77 6.72 -0.06
N LEU A 153 -25.62 7.04 -0.60
CA LEU A 153 -25.26 8.41 -0.94
C LEU A 153 -24.99 8.45 -2.46
N ASP A 154 -25.99 8.90 -3.20
CA ASP A 154 -25.84 9.12 -4.63
C ASP A 154 -25.12 10.45 -4.87
N LEU A 155 -23.91 10.35 -5.40
CA LEU A 155 -23.08 11.49 -5.74
C LEU A 155 -23.11 11.71 -7.25
N ASN A 156 -23.77 12.78 -7.65
CA ASN A 156 -23.79 13.25 -9.03
C ASN A 156 -22.63 14.24 -9.21
N GLY A 157 -21.54 13.78 -9.79
CA GLY A 157 -20.36 14.61 -10.05
C GLY A 157 -19.53 14.03 -11.18
N ASP A 158 -18.85 14.92 -11.90
CA ASP A 158 -17.90 14.51 -12.93
C ASP A 158 -16.79 13.69 -12.33
N THR A 159 -16.43 12.60 -13.01
CA THR A 159 -15.38 11.69 -12.58
C THR A 159 -14.11 11.85 -13.41
N PHE A 160 -13.00 11.36 -12.88
CA PHE A 160 -11.73 11.34 -13.61
C PHE A 160 -10.90 10.10 -13.25
N THR A 161 -9.95 9.75 -14.11
CA THR A 161 -8.89 8.79 -13.82
C THR A 161 -7.63 9.57 -13.44
N PRO A 162 -7.08 9.40 -12.22
CA PRO A 162 -5.85 10.06 -11.83
C PRO A 162 -4.71 9.74 -12.81
N LYS A 163 -3.98 10.75 -13.22
CA LYS A 163 -2.84 10.64 -14.12
C LYS A 163 -1.53 10.88 -13.36
N ILE A 164 -0.48 10.25 -13.83
CA ILE A 164 0.88 10.34 -13.31
C ILE A 164 1.74 11.04 -14.36
N VAL A 165 2.51 12.03 -13.92
CA VAL A 165 3.39 12.85 -14.76
C VAL A 165 4.84 12.77 -14.26
N PHE A 166 5.81 12.88 -15.18
CA PHE A 166 7.24 12.80 -14.88
C PHE A 166 7.92 14.17 -14.80
N ARG A 167 7.14 15.24 -14.95
CA ARG A 167 7.59 16.62 -14.77
C ARG A 167 6.76 17.29 -13.70
N ARG A 168 7.42 17.99 -12.77
CA ARG A 168 6.76 18.67 -11.63
C ARG A 168 5.86 19.82 -12.04
N ASP A 169 6.23 20.54 -13.11
CA ASP A 169 5.46 21.65 -13.66
C ASP A 169 4.12 21.21 -14.31
N LYS A 170 3.97 19.91 -14.60
CA LYS A 170 2.72 19.34 -15.11
C LYS A 170 1.79 18.81 -14.04
N GLN A 171 2.21 18.84 -12.77
CA GLN A 171 1.37 18.40 -11.67
C GLN A 171 0.16 19.33 -11.52
N LYS A 172 -1.04 18.73 -11.44
CA LYS A 172 -2.31 19.41 -11.20
C LYS A 172 -3.19 18.56 -10.30
N ILE A 173 -3.07 18.75 -9.01
CA ILE A 173 -3.82 17.99 -8.00
C ILE A 173 -5.30 18.42 -8.03
N PRO A 174 -6.25 17.44 -7.99
CA PRO A 174 -6.07 16.02 -7.75
C PRO A 174 -5.96 15.15 -9.02
N GLU A 175 -5.99 15.74 -10.19
CA GLU A 175 -6.08 15.02 -11.46
C GLU A 175 -4.74 14.45 -11.90
N LYS A 176 -3.63 15.15 -11.64
CA LYS A 176 -2.28 14.80 -12.09
C LYS A 176 -1.28 14.89 -10.95
N PHE A 177 -0.59 13.78 -10.69
CA PHE A 177 0.42 13.67 -9.64
C PHE A 177 1.80 13.40 -10.23
N TYR A 178 2.80 14.07 -9.66
CA TYR A 178 4.19 13.79 -10.00
C TYR A 178 4.59 12.39 -9.51
N PHE A 179 5.26 11.63 -10.38
CA PHE A 179 5.75 10.29 -10.08
C PHE A 179 6.69 10.31 -8.88
N CYS A 180 6.44 9.45 -7.89
CA CYS A 180 7.18 9.36 -6.65
C CYS A 180 7.28 7.91 -6.15
N GLU A 181 8.01 7.71 -5.07
CA GLU A 181 8.30 6.40 -4.49
C GLU A 181 7.04 5.63 -4.10
N LEU A 182 6.04 6.27 -3.51
CA LEU A 182 4.77 5.63 -3.15
C LEU A 182 4.03 5.05 -4.37
N ILE A 183 4.06 5.76 -5.50
CA ILE A 183 3.47 5.26 -6.76
C ILE A 183 4.28 4.05 -7.29
N LEU A 184 5.61 4.13 -7.23
CA LEU A 184 6.48 3.03 -7.64
C LEU A 184 6.28 1.81 -6.75
N GLN A 185 6.18 1.97 -5.43
CA GLN A 185 5.90 0.88 -4.49
C GLN A 185 4.59 0.16 -4.84
N SER A 186 3.53 0.92 -5.16
CA SER A 186 2.24 0.33 -5.59
C SER A 186 2.36 -0.47 -6.89
N LEU A 187 3.09 0.06 -7.88
CA LEU A 187 3.35 -0.64 -9.14
C LEU A 187 4.13 -1.93 -8.91
N LEU A 188 5.21 -1.85 -8.12
CA LEU A 188 6.08 -3.00 -7.82
C LEU A 188 5.35 -4.08 -7.03
N ARG A 189 4.52 -3.70 -6.05
CA ARG A 189 3.74 -4.66 -5.28
C ARG A 189 2.78 -5.45 -6.16
N LYS A 190 2.12 -4.80 -7.13
CA LYS A 190 1.29 -5.48 -8.14
C LYS A 190 2.15 -6.36 -9.06
N LYS A 191 3.29 -5.85 -9.51
CA LYS A 191 4.21 -6.60 -10.39
C LYS A 191 4.76 -7.84 -9.72
N PHE A 192 5.10 -7.77 -8.44
CA PHE A 192 5.55 -8.90 -7.64
C PHE A 192 4.48 -9.98 -7.49
N ASN A 193 3.19 -9.59 -7.36
CA ASN A 193 2.09 -10.57 -7.36
C ASN A 193 1.99 -11.35 -8.67
N GLU A 194 2.34 -10.73 -9.82
CA GLU A 194 2.38 -11.43 -11.11
C GLU A 194 3.62 -12.30 -11.28
N LYS A 195 4.77 -11.86 -10.71
CA LYS A 195 6.09 -12.45 -10.93
C LYS A 195 6.65 -13.14 -9.69
N ILE A 196 5.81 -13.54 -8.75
CA ILE A 196 6.27 -14.12 -7.48
C ILE A 196 7.13 -15.37 -7.69
N ASP A 197 6.84 -16.19 -8.71
CA ASP A 197 7.65 -17.36 -9.08
C ASP A 197 9.10 -16.97 -9.40
N GLU A 198 9.29 -15.92 -10.23
CA GLU A 198 10.61 -15.43 -10.59
C GLU A 198 11.36 -14.95 -9.35
N ILE A 199 10.66 -14.24 -8.46
CA ILE A 199 11.24 -13.69 -7.22
C ILE A 199 11.70 -14.83 -6.30
N LEU A 200 10.88 -15.86 -6.09
CA LEU A 200 11.24 -17.00 -5.25
C LEU A 200 12.44 -17.75 -5.80
N ASN A 201 12.55 -17.89 -7.12
CA ASN A 201 13.67 -18.53 -7.78
C ASN A 201 15.01 -17.82 -7.53
N TYR A 202 15.04 -16.49 -7.44
CA TYR A 202 16.27 -15.74 -7.12
C TYR A 202 16.85 -16.10 -5.74
N PHE A 203 16.00 -16.55 -4.82
CA PHE A 203 16.39 -16.95 -3.46
C PHE A 203 16.42 -18.48 -3.27
N ASN A 204 16.33 -19.26 -4.36
CA ASN A 204 16.30 -20.73 -4.33
C ASN A 204 15.18 -21.30 -3.42
N LEU A 205 14.04 -20.64 -3.37
CA LEU A 205 12.89 -21.04 -2.58
C LEU A 205 11.98 -21.96 -3.41
N ASN A 206 11.76 -23.19 -2.93
CA ASN A 206 10.95 -24.22 -3.59
C ASN A 206 9.48 -24.20 -3.16
N ASN A 207 9.05 -23.18 -2.42
CA ASN A 207 7.66 -23.03 -1.97
C ASN A 207 6.76 -22.61 -3.14
N LYS A 208 5.47 -22.93 -3.06
CA LYS A 208 4.52 -22.52 -4.07
C LYS A 208 4.20 -21.02 -3.95
N PRO A 209 4.04 -20.30 -5.07
CA PRO A 209 3.72 -18.87 -5.10
C PRO A 209 2.51 -18.49 -4.26
N GLN A 210 1.46 -19.33 -4.30
CA GLN A 210 0.24 -19.10 -3.53
C GLN A 210 0.42 -19.19 -2.01
N ASP A 211 1.53 -19.74 -1.54
CA ASP A 211 1.85 -19.82 -0.11
C ASP A 211 2.35 -18.48 0.44
N PHE A 212 2.69 -17.54 -0.45
CA PHE A 212 3.18 -16.22 -0.07
C PHE A 212 2.12 -15.14 -0.19
N GLU A 213 2.29 -14.09 0.59
CA GLU A 213 1.61 -12.82 0.45
C GLU A 213 2.61 -11.67 0.37
N ILE A 214 2.22 -10.65 -0.41
CA ILE A 214 3.02 -9.47 -0.65
C ILE A 214 2.31 -8.30 -0.02
N LEU A 215 2.94 -7.72 0.99
CA LEU A 215 2.39 -6.67 1.82
C LEU A 215 3.09 -5.33 1.51
N GLY A 216 2.38 -4.25 1.69
CA GLY A 216 2.96 -2.91 1.74
C GLY A 216 3.81 -2.73 2.99
N GLU A 217 4.41 -1.58 3.10
CA GLU A 217 5.36 -1.19 4.13
C GLU A 217 5.23 -1.87 5.51
N LYS A 218 6.32 -2.47 5.96
CA LYS A 218 6.48 -2.99 7.34
C LYS A 218 7.34 -2.03 8.16
N ALA A 219 6.82 -1.57 9.28
CA ALA A 219 7.61 -0.80 10.25
C ALA A 219 8.55 -1.70 11.03
N LEU A 220 9.77 -1.22 11.21
CA LEU A 220 10.82 -1.80 12.04
C LEU A 220 11.32 -0.74 13.04
N PRO A 221 12.03 -1.11 14.11
CA PRO A 221 12.59 -0.14 15.05
C PRO A 221 13.46 0.91 14.38
N GLU A 222 14.26 0.53 13.38
CA GLU A 222 15.21 1.39 12.69
C GLU A 222 14.68 2.05 11.40
N GLY A 223 13.44 1.74 10.97
CA GLY A 223 12.90 2.29 9.74
C GLY A 223 11.71 1.53 9.16
N PHE A 224 11.61 1.50 7.84
CA PHE A 224 10.50 0.87 7.13
C PHE A 224 11.03 0.07 5.96
N VAL A 225 10.52 -1.15 5.81
CA VAL A 225 10.65 -1.95 4.59
C VAL A 225 9.49 -1.57 3.66
N ASP A 226 9.78 -1.25 2.42
CA ASP A 226 8.78 -0.75 1.47
C ASP A 226 7.80 -1.83 1.00
N ILE A 227 8.31 -3.05 0.71
CA ILE A 227 7.49 -4.21 0.36
C ILE A 227 7.99 -5.41 1.16
N PHE A 228 7.05 -6.11 1.78
CA PHE A 228 7.30 -7.23 2.67
C PHE A 228 6.63 -8.48 2.12
N ILE A 229 7.43 -9.51 1.82
CA ILE A 229 6.94 -10.80 1.32
C ILE A 229 7.10 -11.84 2.43
N LYS A 230 6.03 -12.57 2.74
CA LYS A 230 6.04 -13.59 3.79
C LYS A 230 5.12 -14.77 3.46
N LEU A 231 5.30 -15.88 4.17
CA LEU A 231 4.33 -16.97 4.12
C LEU A 231 2.97 -16.52 4.66
N ARG A 232 1.88 -16.94 3.99
CA ARG A 232 0.49 -16.70 4.44
C ARG A 232 0.18 -17.43 5.73
N ASN A 233 0.57 -18.69 5.81
CA ASN A 233 0.24 -19.60 6.91
C ASN A 233 1.51 -20.32 7.39
N PRO A 234 2.43 -19.64 8.09
CA PRO A 234 3.60 -20.27 8.66
C PRO A 234 3.19 -21.25 9.76
N GLN A 235 3.72 -22.50 9.75
CA GLN A 235 3.39 -23.49 10.75
C GLN A 235 4.46 -23.63 11.84
N THR A 236 5.73 -23.57 11.47
CA THR A 236 6.86 -23.68 12.41
C THR A 236 7.88 -22.58 12.20
N ASN A 237 8.27 -22.36 10.96
CA ASN A 237 9.23 -21.34 10.54
C ASN A 237 8.56 -20.41 9.53
N ASN A 238 8.92 -19.15 9.55
CA ASN A 238 8.48 -18.20 8.54
C ASN A 238 9.55 -18.05 7.44
N ILE A 239 9.17 -17.46 6.33
CA ILE A 239 10.07 -17.05 5.25
C ILE A 239 9.77 -15.60 4.94
N TYR A 240 10.78 -14.75 5.06
CA TYR A 240 10.68 -13.33 4.76
C TYR A 240 11.61 -12.96 3.61
N LEU A 241 11.10 -12.13 2.70
CA LEU A 241 11.90 -11.37 1.75
C LEU A 241 11.54 -9.88 1.90
N LEU A 242 12.56 -9.04 1.93
CA LEU A 242 12.43 -7.61 2.18
C LEU A 242 12.75 -6.85 0.91
N THR A 243 11.99 -5.80 0.60
CA THR A 243 12.28 -4.97 -0.57
C THR A 243 12.39 -3.51 -0.19
N GLU A 244 13.46 -2.87 -0.64
CA GLU A 244 13.70 -1.44 -0.56
C GLU A 244 13.60 -0.84 -1.96
N VAL A 245 12.91 0.30 -2.10
CA VAL A 245 12.59 0.93 -3.37
C VAL A 245 13.16 2.35 -3.43
N LYS A 246 13.82 2.70 -4.52
CA LYS A 246 14.35 4.04 -4.77
C LYS A 246 13.95 4.54 -6.16
N THR A 247 13.35 5.71 -6.26
CA THR A 247 13.00 6.32 -7.56
C THR A 247 14.20 6.86 -8.33
N GLY A 248 15.34 7.02 -7.67
CA GLY A 248 16.57 7.56 -8.23
C GLY A 248 17.70 6.54 -8.26
N LYS A 249 18.92 7.05 -8.13
CA LYS A 249 20.14 6.26 -8.03
C LYS A 249 20.34 5.80 -6.60
N THR A 250 20.74 4.54 -6.43
CA THR A 250 21.12 3.99 -5.12
C THR A 250 22.52 4.40 -4.68
N SER A 251 22.81 4.11 -3.42
CA SER A 251 24.12 4.24 -2.79
C SER A 251 24.47 3.01 -1.98
N THR A 252 25.71 2.89 -1.52
CA THR A 252 26.15 1.84 -0.59
C THR A 252 25.33 1.84 0.71
N LYS A 253 24.82 3.01 1.14
CA LYS A 253 23.99 3.13 2.34
C LYS A 253 22.66 2.40 2.21
N ASP A 254 22.06 2.38 1.02
CA ASP A 254 20.78 1.70 0.79
C ASP A 254 20.94 0.18 0.91
N PHE A 255 22.07 -0.38 0.42
CA PHE A 255 22.40 -1.79 0.64
C PHE A 255 22.64 -2.09 2.12
N GLN A 256 23.37 -1.23 2.82
CA GLN A 256 23.62 -1.38 4.25
C GLN A 256 22.32 -1.35 5.05
N GLN A 257 21.41 -0.45 4.73
CA GLN A 257 20.09 -0.36 5.35
C GLN A 257 19.32 -1.67 5.17
N LEU A 258 19.22 -2.16 3.94
CA LEU A 258 18.53 -3.43 3.65
C LEU A 258 19.20 -4.62 4.35
N GLN A 259 20.54 -4.65 4.41
CA GLN A 259 21.29 -5.67 5.13
C GLN A 259 20.99 -5.66 6.63
N ASN A 260 20.89 -4.47 7.24
CA ASN A 260 20.51 -4.33 8.64
C ASN A 260 19.11 -4.88 8.90
N TYR A 261 18.15 -4.58 8.03
CA TYR A 261 16.80 -5.14 8.12
C TYR A 261 16.80 -6.68 8.00
N ILE A 262 17.56 -7.24 7.06
CA ILE A 262 17.71 -8.70 6.93
C ILE A 262 18.25 -9.32 8.23
N CYS A 263 19.26 -8.71 8.81
CA CYS A 263 19.85 -9.17 10.08
C CYS A 263 18.84 -9.09 11.25
N GLU A 264 17.99 -8.08 11.28
CA GLU A 264 16.96 -7.93 12.33
C GLU A 264 15.94 -9.07 12.31
N PHE A 265 15.56 -9.55 11.12
CA PHE A 265 14.65 -10.70 10.97
C PHE A 265 15.33 -12.05 11.20
N GLY A 266 16.66 -12.10 11.23
CA GLY A 266 17.43 -13.30 11.48
C GLY A 266 17.26 -14.39 10.42
N ASN A 267 17.34 -15.67 10.85
CA ASN A 267 17.39 -16.83 9.94
C ASN A 267 16.10 -17.05 9.12
N GLU A 268 14.99 -16.48 9.50
CA GLU A 268 13.75 -16.56 8.74
C GLU A 268 13.73 -15.61 7.53
N CYS A 269 14.55 -14.57 7.51
CA CYS A 269 14.75 -13.73 6.34
C CYS A 269 15.73 -14.43 5.36
N LYS A 270 15.25 -14.71 4.16
CA LYS A 270 16.05 -15.40 3.14
C LYS A 270 16.82 -14.44 2.24
N GLY A 271 16.51 -13.15 2.31
CA GLY A 271 17.24 -12.11 1.61
C GLY A 271 16.42 -10.84 1.36
N GLY A 272 17.00 -9.95 0.56
CA GLY A 272 16.43 -8.69 0.20
C GLY A 272 16.47 -8.38 -1.28
N ILE A 273 15.60 -7.47 -1.71
CA ILE A 273 15.55 -6.96 -3.07
C ILE A 273 15.73 -5.45 -2.99
N LEU A 274 16.73 -4.91 -3.67
CA LEU A 274 16.92 -3.46 -3.81
C LEU A 274 16.53 -3.04 -5.22
N ILE A 275 15.50 -2.20 -5.33
CA ILE A 275 15.00 -1.74 -6.63
C ILE A 275 15.29 -0.26 -6.79
N ALA A 276 15.91 0.10 -7.91
CA ALA A 276 16.20 1.49 -8.21
C ALA A 276 16.20 1.77 -9.71
N LYS A 277 16.17 3.06 -10.05
CA LYS A 277 16.31 3.49 -11.43
C LYS A 277 17.72 3.24 -11.95
N ASP A 278 18.74 3.44 -11.10
CA ASP A 278 20.14 3.29 -11.47
C ASP A 278 21.00 2.90 -10.28
N PHE A 279 22.14 2.27 -10.57
CA PHE A 279 23.12 1.80 -9.59
C PHE A 279 24.50 2.40 -9.88
N PRO A 280 25.37 2.58 -8.88
CA PRO A 280 26.77 2.93 -9.10
C PRO A 280 27.47 1.89 -9.97
N ARG A 281 28.39 2.34 -10.83
CA ARG A 281 29.14 1.43 -11.76
C ARG A 281 30.00 0.39 -11.02
N ARG A 282 30.45 0.68 -9.83
CA ARG A 282 31.24 -0.22 -8.98
C ARG A 282 30.54 -0.36 -7.65
N ILE A 283 29.68 -1.35 -7.55
CA ILE A 283 28.97 -1.65 -6.33
C ILE A 283 29.13 -3.14 -6.03
N ASN A 284 29.48 -3.44 -4.80
CA ASN A 284 29.48 -4.83 -4.32
C ASN A 284 28.06 -5.13 -3.83
N ILE A 285 27.37 -6.04 -4.51
CA ILE A 285 26.03 -6.51 -4.14
C ILE A 285 26.23 -7.70 -3.20
N PRO A 286 25.73 -7.62 -1.93
CA PRO A 286 25.79 -8.76 -1.01
C PRO A 286 25.07 -9.99 -1.58
N ASP A 287 25.57 -11.20 -1.30
CA ASP A 287 25.05 -12.48 -1.86
C ASP A 287 23.58 -12.73 -1.53
N ASN A 288 23.09 -12.19 -0.42
CA ASN A 288 21.70 -12.31 0.00
C ASN A 288 20.82 -11.15 -0.46
N ILE A 289 21.30 -10.28 -1.36
CA ILE A 289 20.53 -9.18 -1.94
C ILE A 289 20.49 -9.33 -3.46
N VAL A 290 19.28 -9.24 -4.02
CA VAL A 290 19.06 -9.13 -5.46
C VAL A 290 18.86 -7.65 -5.78
N ALA A 291 19.71 -7.09 -6.64
CA ALA A 291 19.57 -5.72 -7.13
C ALA A 291 18.84 -5.71 -8.48
N MET A 292 17.79 -4.88 -8.59
CA MET A 292 16.99 -4.78 -9.82
C MET A 292 16.89 -3.33 -10.29
N LYS A 293 17.13 -3.11 -11.56
CA LYS A 293 16.77 -1.84 -12.24
C LYS A 293 15.31 -1.86 -12.63
N TYR A 294 14.60 -0.77 -12.37
CA TYR A 294 13.31 -0.55 -12.99
C TYR A 294 13.42 0.45 -14.14
N SER A 295 12.62 0.22 -15.16
CA SER A 295 12.45 1.16 -16.29
C SER A 295 11.00 1.14 -16.76
N PHE A 296 10.62 2.17 -17.49
CA PHE A 296 9.35 2.18 -18.20
C PHE A 296 9.64 2.19 -19.71
N GLU A 297 9.10 1.22 -20.42
CA GLU A 297 9.26 1.13 -21.88
C GLU A 297 8.54 2.28 -22.56
N ASN A 298 9.21 2.91 -23.54
CA ASN A 298 8.65 3.97 -24.37
C ASN A 298 8.06 5.16 -23.60
N ILE A 299 8.61 5.48 -22.41
CA ILE A 299 8.12 6.58 -21.60
C ILE A 299 8.45 7.94 -22.25
N ASP A 300 7.44 8.74 -22.50
CA ASP A 300 7.59 10.15 -22.82
C ASP A 300 7.34 11.01 -21.58
N ARG A 301 8.33 11.81 -21.17
CA ARG A 301 8.24 12.65 -19.98
C ARG A 301 7.29 13.84 -20.13
N GLU A 302 6.90 14.17 -21.36
CA GLU A 302 5.94 15.24 -21.65
C GLU A 302 4.49 14.74 -21.55
N SER A 303 4.29 13.43 -21.58
CA SER A 303 2.98 12.79 -21.53
C SER A 303 2.51 12.52 -20.09
N GLU A 304 1.24 12.17 -19.96
CA GLU A 304 0.56 11.80 -18.73
C GLU A 304 -0.01 10.39 -18.85
N TYR A 305 0.13 9.59 -17.80
CA TYR A 305 -0.17 8.17 -17.81
C TYR A 305 -1.17 7.79 -16.72
N ALA A 306 -2.11 6.91 -17.02
CA ALA A 306 -2.87 6.22 -15.99
C ALA A 306 -1.97 5.19 -15.27
N PHE A 307 -2.35 4.78 -14.06
CA PHE A 307 -1.60 3.81 -13.29
C PHE A 307 -1.42 2.48 -14.03
N GLU A 308 -2.48 1.97 -14.68
CA GLU A 308 -2.44 0.71 -15.43
C GLU A 308 -1.57 0.81 -16.70
N GLU A 309 -1.47 1.99 -17.32
CA GLU A 309 -0.56 2.23 -18.42
C GLU A 309 0.90 2.10 -17.96
N LEU A 310 1.24 2.74 -16.82
CA LEU A 310 2.58 2.62 -16.24
C LEU A 310 2.88 1.20 -15.75
N PHE A 311 1.90 0.51 -15.21
CA PHE A 311 2.05 -0.88 -14.79
C PHE A 311 2.45 -1.80 -15.96
N ASN A 312 1.80 -1.64 -17.12
CA ASN A 312 2.11 -2.41 -18.32
C ASN A 312 3.49 -2.05 -18.91
N MET A 313 3.93 -0.79 -18.77
CA MET A 313 5.23 -0.31 -19.23
C MET A 313 6.39 -0.66 -18.28
N LEU A 314 6.08 -1.05 -17.04
CA LEU A 314 7.09 -1.32 -16.01
C LEU A 314 7.86 -2.60 -16.33
N ASN A 315 9.17 -2.46 -16.52
CA ASN A 315 10.13 -3.55 -16.65
C ASN A 315 11.10 -3.60 -15.46
N LEU A 316 11.49 -4.81 -15.08
CA LEU A 316 12.47 -5.09 -14.02
C LEU A 316 13.59 -5.94 -14.60
N GLU A 317 14.82 -5.49 -14.43
CA GLU A 317 16.03 -6.17 -14.90
C GLU A 317 16.96 -6.44 -13.71
N VAL A 318 17.33 -7.70 -13.51
CA VAL A 318 18.29 -8.09 -12.46
C VAL A 318 19.70 -7.64 -12.86
N MET A 319 20.35 -6.95 -11.94
CA MET A 319 21.75 -6.58 -12.10
C MET A 319 22.65 -7.79 -11.90
N GLN A 320 23.47 -8.10 -12.86
CA GLN A 320 24.52 -9.07 -12.70
C GLN A 320 25.66 -8.46 -11.87
N ASN A 321 26.17 -9.21 -10.90
CA ASN A 321 27.48 -8.86 -10.34
C ASN A 321 28.51 -8.96 -11.47
N ASP A 322 29.06 -7.82 -11.90
CA ASP A 322 30.27 -7.84 -12.72
C ASP A 322 31.38 -8.46 -11.85
N GLY A 323 31.41 -9.79 -11.82
CA GLY A 323 32.48 -10.52 -11.16
C GLY A 323 33.83 -10.14 -11.77
N ASN A 324 34.76 -9.76 -10.90
CA ASN A 324 36.17 -9.63 -11.25
C ASN A 324 36.70 -10.90 -11.93
#